data_f7fc8952d9c911a7fa92a4f1429ddc03
#
_entry.id   f7fc8952d9c911a7fa92a4f1429ddc03
#
_cell.length_a   1.000
_cell.length_b   1.000
_cell.length_c   1.000
_cell.angle_alpha   90.00
_cell.angle_beta   90.00
_cell.angle_gamma   90.00
#
_symmetry.space_group_name_H-M   'P 1'
#
loop_
_entity.id
_entity.type
_entity.pdbx_description
1 polymer ?
#
loop_
_entity_poly.entity_id
_entity_poly.type
_entity_poly.pdbx_seq_one_letter_code
_entity_poly.pdbx_strand_id
1 'polypeptide(L)'
;MNKKTIWITGGSTGIGKALAIKFASKGWNVAISARRENLLKEISDNNENIHGFPLDVTDKLKCKEVFDQIKNKFQSVDICFFSTGTWNPKKEKDIDVEQIQDVFKVNFFGTLNSIKAVEEYFKNKKDGIITIVSSIAGYRGLPNSTGYGPSKSALNNLAESLYFDFKRY
;
A
#
# COMPACT_ATOMS: atom_id res chain seq x y z
N MET A 1 13.63 5.04 23.87
CA MET A 1 12.33 4.66 23.25
C MET A 1 12.63 4.10 21.87
N ASN A 2 12.07 2.95 21.52
CA ASN A 2 12.24 2.42 20.16
C ASN A 2 11.54 3.37 19.15
N LYS A 3 12.22 3.65 18.02
CA LYS A 3 11.63 4.44 16.93
C LYS A 3 10.37 3.73 16.41
N LYS A 4 9.29 4.46 16.18
CA LYS A 4 8.10 3.91 15.50
C LYS A 4 8.41 3.61 14.03
N THR A 5 7.74 2.61 13.49
CA THR A 5 7.96 2.14 12.12
C THR A 5 6.69 2.22 11.29
N ILE A 6 6.82 2.74 10.07
CA ILE A 6 5.77 2.72 9.04
C ILE A 6 6.22 1.94 7.81
N TRP A 7 5.35 1.08 7.27
CA TRP A 7 5.51 0.45 5.97
C TRP A 7 4.57 1.08 4.94
N ILE A 8 5.12 1.54 3.81
CA ILE A 8 4.39 2.24 2.75
C ILE A 8 4.55 1.46 1.44
N THR A 9 3.47 0.89 0.90
CA THR A 9 3.47 0.39 -0.48
C THR A 9 3.18 1.54 -1.46
N GLY A 10 3.72 1.47 -2.68
CA GLY A 10 3.67 2.60 -3.62
C GLY A 10 4.58 3.76 -3.20
N GLY A 11 5.63 3.48 -2.41
CA GLY A 11 6.50 4.48 -1.80
C GLY A 11 7.52 5.15 -2.73
N SER A 12 7.61 4.74 -4.01
CA SER A 12 8.62 5.28 -4.92
C SER A 12 8.28 6.64 -5.57
N THR A 13 7.01 7.04 -5.56
CA THR A 13 6.53 8.29 -6.19
C THR A 13 5.29 8.84 -5.49
N GLY A 14 4.87 10.06 -5.87
CA GLY A 14 3.58 10.65 -5.48
C GLY A 14 3.36 10.70 -3.97
N ILE A 15 2.15 10.32 -3.54
CA ILE A 15 1.71 10.39 -2.14
C ILE A 15 2.60 9.52 -1.24
N GLY A 16 2.92 8.29 -1.66
CA GLY A 16 3.75 7.37 -0.87
C GLY A 16 5.16 7.91 -0.62
N LYS A 17 5.83 8.47 -1.66
CA LYS A 17 7.15 9.10 -1.52
C LYS A 17 7.10 10.32 -0.58
N ALA A 18 6.12 11.20 -0.78
CA ALA A 18 5.98 12.41 0.05
C ALA A 18 5.73 12.05 1.53
N LEU A 19 4.90 11.05 1.77
CA LEU A 19 4.63 10.55 3.12
C LEU A 19 5.88 9.92 3.75
N ALA A 20 6.63 9.12 2.99
CA ALA A 20 7.87 8.51 3.45
C ALA A 20 8.86 9.57 3.95
N ILE A 21 9.10 10.62 3.16
CA ILE A 21 9.98 11.73 3.53
C ILE A 21 9.46 12.42 4.79
N LYS A 22 8.13 12.63 4.90
CA LYS A 22 7.53 13.30 6.05
C LYS A 22 7.67 12.49 7.34
N PHE A 23 7.47 11.17 7.30
CA PHE A 23 7.66 10.32 8.48
C PHE A 23 9.13 10.23 8.88
N ALA A 24 10.03 10.09 7.91
CA ALA A 24 11.47 10.08 8.15
C ALA A 24 11.96 11.37 8.82
N SER A 25 11.47 12.53 8.38
CA SER A 25 11.78 13.83 9.02
C SER A 25 11.25 13.97 10.46
N LYS A 26 10.33 13.08 10.86
CA LYS A 26 9.81 12.97 12.24
C LYS A 26 10.58 11.94 13.06
N GLY A 27 11.65 11.37 12.53
CA GLY A 27 12.48 10.38 13.21
C GLY A 27 11.93 8.95 13.19
N TRP A 28 10.92 8.64 12.35
CA TRP A 28 10.40 7.29 12.20
C TRP A 28 11.30 6.43 11.34
N ASN A 29 11.32 5.12 11.60
CA ASN A 29 11.78 4.14 10.63
C ASN A 29 10.75 4.01 9.53
N VAL A 30 11.17 4.11 8.27
CA VAL A 30 10.28 4.08 7.11
C VAL A 30 10.69 2.97 6.15
N ALA A 31 9.85 1.97 5.99
CA ALA A 31 9.96 0.98 4.94
C ALA A 31 9.13 1.43 3.73
N ILE A 32 9.74 1.52 2.56
CA ILE A 32 9.04 1.82 1.31
C ILE A 32 9.12 0.64 0.35
N SER A 33 7.99 0.32 -0.28
CA SER A 33 7.92 -0.77 -1.27
C SER A 33 7.31 -0.30 -2.58
N ALA A 34 7.92 -0.73 -3.68
CA ALA A 34 7.46 -0.53 -5.05
C ALA A 34 8.23 -1.48 -5.99
N ARG A 35 7.79 -1.60 -7.26
CA ARG A 35 8.46 -2.44 -8.27
C ARG A 35 9.79 -1.85 -8.76
N ARG A 36 9.90 -0.51 -8.82
CA ARG A 36 11.08 0.19 -9.35
C ARG A 36 12.16 0.31 -8.29
N GLU A 37 13.07 -0.64 -8.27
CA GLU A 37 14.14 -0.75 -7.28
C GLU A 37 15.09 0.45 -7.31
N ASN A 38 15.44 0.95 -8.51
CA ASN A 38 16.30 2.12 -8.67
C ASN A 38 15.74 3.36 -7.96
N LEU A 39 14.43 3.60 -8.04
CA LEU A 39 13.80 4.74 -7.35
C LEU A 39 13.74 4.55 -5.82
N LEU A 40 13.54 3.30 -5.36
CA LEU A 40 13.59 2.99 -3.93
C LEU A 40 15.00 3.27 -3.40
N LYS A 41 16.03 2.83 -4.12
CA LYS A 41 17.42 3.04 -3.78
C LYS A 41 17.76 4.53 -3.71
N GLU A 42 17.40 5.31 -4.73
CA GLU A 42 17.60 6.76 -4.76
C GLU A 42 17.02 7.45 -3.51
N ILE A 43 15.80 7.08 -3.11
CA ILE A 43 15.15 7.66 -1.94
C ILE A 43 15.86 7.25 -0.64
N SER A 44 16.27 5.99 -0.54
CA SER A 44 16.96 5.45 0.65
C SER A 44 18.36 6.03 0.80
N ASP A 45 19.11 6.18 -0.29
CA ASP A 45 20.47 6.75 -0.24
C ASP A 45 20.47 8.21 0.23
N ASN A 46 19.38 8.94 0.02
CA ASN A 46 19.20 10.31 0.45
C ASN A 46 18.56 10.48 1.84
N ASN A 47 18.25 9.38 2.55
CA ASN A 47 17.61 9.47 3.87
C ASN A 47 17.85 8.20 4.70
N GLU A 48 18.66 8.32 5.75
CA GLU A 48 19.05 7.19 6.62
C GLU A 48 17.89 6.45 7.30
N ASN A 49 16.75 7.13 7.48
CA ASN A 49 15.57 6.54 8.10
C ASN A 49 14.64 5.83 7.09
N ILE A 50 14.91 5.93 5.78
CA ILE A 50 14.11 5.30 4.73
C ILE A 50 14.84 4.08 4.16
N HIS A 51 14.15 2.95 4.10
CA HIS A 51 14.69 1.72 3.56
C HIS A 51 13.78 1.14 2.49
N GLY A 52 14.36 0.85 1.33
CA GLY A 52 13.67 0.29 0.17
C GLY A 52 13.55 -1.24 0.25
N PHE A 53 12.35 -1.74 -0.03
CA PHE A 53 12.04 -3.17 -0.14
C PHE A 53 11.29 -3.39 -1.47
N PRO A 54 11.97 -3.87 -2.51
CA PRO A 54 11.35 -4.12 -3.82
C PRO A 54 10.18 -5.10 -3.71
N LEU A 55 9.02 -4.72 -4.27
CA LEU A 55 7.80 -5.49 -4.18
C LEU A 55 6.86 -5.20 -5.34
N ASP A 56 6.38 -6.26 -5.99
CA ASP A 56 5.13 -6.24 -6.74
C ASP A 56 4.02 -6.76 -5.81
N VAL A 57 3.06 -5.90 -5.47
CA VAL A 57 1.95 -6.25 -4.57
C VAL A 57 1.01 -7.31 -5.14
N THR A 58 1.10 -7.61 -6.44
CA THR A 58 0.32 -8.69 -7.06
C THR A 58 0.86 -10.07 -6.71
N ASP A 59 2.10 -10.15 -6.23
CA ASP A 59 2.70 -11.38 -5.69
C ASP A 59 2.41 -11.51 -4.19
N LYS A 60 1.45 -12.38 -3.87
CA LYS A 60 1.01 -12.63 -2.49
C LYS A 60 2.12 -13.17 -1.58
N LEU A 61 2.95 -14.08 -2.10
CA LEU A 61 4.04 -14.67 -1.30
C LEU A 61 5.10 -13.62 -1.02
N LYS A 62 5.44 -12.82 -2.05
CA LYS A 62 6.41 -11.74 -1.90
C LYS A 62 5.96 -10.65 -0.92
N CYS A 63 4.66 -10.34 -0.85
CA CYS A 63 4.12 -9.44 0.17
C CYS A 63 4.46 -9.92 1.58
N LYS A 64 4.28 -11.22 1.86
CA LYS A 64 4.59 -11.81 3.17
C LYS A 64 6.09 -11.80 3.46
N GLU A 65 6.91 -12.21 2.50
CA GLU A 65 8.39 -12.21 2.64
C GLU A 65 8.91 -10.79 2.95
N VAL A 66 8.45 -9.79 2.19
CA VAL A 66 8.86 -8.39 2.40
C VAL A 66 8.42 -7.89 3.77
N PHE A 67 7.19 -8.19 4.19
CA PHE A 67 6.76 -7.82 5.53
C PHE A 67 7.61 -8.46 6.63
N ASP A 68 7.97 -9.74 6.49
CA ASP A 68 8.85 -10.42 7.46
C ASP A 68 10.25 -9.80 7.48
N GLN A 69 10.81 -9.41 6.33
CA GLN A 69 12.08 -8.67 6.26
C GLN A 69 11.99 -7.33 7.02
N ILE A 70 10.90 -6.56 6.81
CA ILE A 70 10.67 -5.28 7.50
C ILE A 70 10.57 -5.49 9.00
N LYS A 71 9.78 -6.46 9.45
CA LYS A 71 9.62 -6.82 10.85
C LYS A 71 10.96 -7.24 11.48
N ASN A 72 11.76 -8.04 10.79
CA ASN A 72 13.07 -8.47 11.28
C ASN A 72 14.05 -7.31 11.39
N LYS A 73 14.01 -6.36 10.44
CA LYS A 73 14.89 -5.18 10.46
C LYS A 73 14.54 -4.20 11.59
N PHE A 74 13.26 -3.92 11.79
CA PHE A 74 12.83 -2.87 12.73
C PHE A 74 12.23 -3.39 14.03
N GLN A 75 12.05 -4.70 14.17
CA GLN A 75 11.47 -5.40 15.32
C GLN A 75 9.98 -5.08 15.57
N SER A 76 9.47 -3.95 15.14
CA SER A 76 8.06 -3.56 15.26
C SER A 76 7.62 -2.75 14.05
N VAL A 77 6.35 -2.89 13.67
CA VAL A 77 5.66 -2.07 12.68
C VAL A 77 4.40 -1.50 13.34
N ASP A 78 4.23 -0.17 13.26
CA ASP A 78 3.12 0.53 13.92
C ASP A 78 2.05 0.98 12.94
N ILE A 79 2.46 1.32 11.72
CA ILE A 79 1.54 1.76 10.66
C ILE A 79 1.88 1.03 9.36
N CYS A 80 0.84 0.53 8.68
CA CYS A 80 0.92 0.12 7.30
C CYS A 80 0.07 1.07 6.44
N PHE A 81 0.69 1.66 5.42
CA PHE A 81 0.06 2.62 4.52
C PHE A 81 0.09 2.07 3.08
N PHE A 82 -1.05 1.57 2.63
CA PHE A 82 -1.18 0.91 1.34
C PHE A 82 -1.65 1.91 0.27
N SER A 83 -0.71 2.47 -0.48
CA SER A 83 -0.95 3.47 -1.52
C SER A 83 -0.60 3.02 -2.93
N THR A 84 -0.25 1.75 -3.11
CA THR A 84 -0.04 1.22 -4.45
C THR A 84 -1.32 1.32 -5.27
N GLY A 85 -1.19 1.82 -6.48
CA GLY A 85 -2.32 1.91 -7.39
C GLY A 85 -1.86 2.27 -8.80
N THR A 86 -2.64 1.86 -9.77
CA THR A 86 -2.48 2.22 -11.17
C THR A 86 -3.77 2.83 -11.69
N TRP A 87 -3.61 3.79 -12.56
CA TRP A 87 -4.68 4.38 -13.35
C TRP A 87 -4.14 4.62 -14.75
N ASN A 88 -4.71 3.95 -15.71
CA ASN A 88 -4.35 4.09 -17.11
C ASN A 88 -5.61 4.44 -17.91
N PRO A 89 -5.96 5.73 -17.98
CA PRO A 89 -7.15 6.16 -18.71
C PRO A 89 -6.92 5.96 -20.21
N LYS A 90 -7.63 5.01 -20.78
CA LYS A 90 -7.73 4.91 -22.24
C LYS A 90 -8.81 5.88 -22.71
N LYS A 91 -8.55 6.58 -23.82
CA LYS A 91 -9.56 7.44 -24.51
C LYS A 91 -10.48 6.62 -25.43
N GLU A 92 -10.40 5.32 -25.37
CA GLU A 92 -11.20 4.42 -26.20
C GLU A 92 -12.66 4.42 -25.75
N LYS A 93 -13.55 4.29 -26.73
CA LYS A 93 -15.01 4.32 -26.49
C LYS A 93 -15.54 3.00 -25.95
N ASP A 94 -14.78 1.91 -26.07
CA ASP A 94 -15.19 0.56 -25.72
C ASP A 94 -14.74 0.17 -24.32
N ILE A 95 -15.51 -0.72 -23.70
CA ILE A 95 -15.16 -1.32 -22.41
C ILE A 95 -14.06 -2.36 -22.64
N ASP A 96 -12.89 -2.13 -22.06
CA ASP A 96 -11.75 -3.05 -22.11
C ASP A 96 -11.73 -3.88 -20.80
N VAL A 97 -12.22 -5.11 -20.88
CA VAL A 97 -12.36 -6.00 -19.72
C VAL A 97 -10.99 -6.41 -19.18
N GLU A 98 -10.02 -6.67 -20.03
CA GLU A 98 -8.66 -7.07 -19.66
C GLU A 98 -7.97 -5.92 -18.90
N GLN A 99 -8.11 -4.68 -19.37
CA GLN A 99 -7.59 -3.51 -18.67
C GLN A 99 -8.24 -3.34 -17.30
N ILE A 100 -9.56 -3.53 -17.20
CA ILE A 100 -10.26 -3.45 -15.92
C ILE A 100 -9.73 -4.50 -14.95
N GLN A 101 -9.53 -5.74 -15.41
CA GLN A 101 -8.95 -6.82 -14.60
C GLN A 101 -7.54 -6.47 -14.11
N ASP A 102 -6.69 -5.92 -14.99
CA ASP A 102 -5.33 -5.49 -14.61
C ASP A 102 -5.34 -4.39 -13.56
N VAL A 103 -6.25 -3.42 -13.68
CA VAL A 103 -6.42 -2.37 -12.66
C VAL A 103 -6.86 -2.97 -11.32
N PHE A 104 -7.82 -3.90 -11.33
CA PHE A 104 -8.26 -4.59 -10.12
C PHE A 104 -7.15 -5.44 -9.51
N LYS A 105 -6.38 -6.14 -10.34
CA LYS A 105 -5.25 -6.96 -9.92
C LYS A 105 -4.26 -6.15 -9.08
N VAL A 106 -3.93 -4.93 -9.51
CA VAL A 106 -3.01 -4.06 -8.79
C VAL A 106 -3.71 -3.35 -7.62
N ASN A 107 -4.82 -2.64 -7.90
CA ASN A 107 -5.42 -1.73 -6.93
C ASN A 107 -6.12 -2.45 -5.78
N PHE A 108 -6.91 -3.48 -6.11
CA PHE A 108 -7.70 -4.21 -5.13
C PHE A 108 -6.96 -5.43 -4.58
N PHE A 109 -6.60 -6.39 -5.45
CA PHE A 109 -5.96 -7.61 -4.98
C PHE A 109 -4.55 -7.37 -4.45
N GLY A 110 -3.78 -6.43 -5.03
CA GLY A 110 -2.47 -6.04 -4.51
C GLY A 110 -2.56 -5.43 -3.11
N THR A 111 -3.57 -4.59 -2.86
CA THR A 111 -3.84 -4.05 -1.53
C THR A 111 -4.27 -5.16 -0.56
N LEU A 112 -5.15 -6.06 -1.00
CA LEU A 112 -5.60 -7.21 -0.20
C LEU A 112 -4.46 -8.15 0.18
N ASN A 113 -3.53 -8.44 -0.76
CA ASN A 113 -2.32 -9.22 -0.48
C ASN A 113 -1.44 -8.56 0.58
N SER A 114 -1.28 -7.23 0.50
CA SER A 114 -0.51 -6.45 1.47
C SER A 114 -1.16 -6.48 2.86
N ILE A 115 -2.50 -6.37 2.92
CA ILE A 115 -3.27 -6.50 4.18
C ILE A 115 -3.11 -7.91 4.75
N LYS A 116 -3.24 -8.95 3.91
CA LYS A 116 -3.10 -10.34 4.35
C LYS A 116 -1.71 -10.63 4.92
N ALA A 117 -0.67 -10.01 4.38
CA ALA A 117 0.70 -10.16 4.87
C ALA A 117 0.87 -9.68 6.32
N VAL A 118 0.10 -8.68 6.76
CA VAL A 118 0.22 -8.04 8.07
C VAL A 118 -0.89 -8.45 9.05
N GLU A 119 -1.93 -9.12 8.59
CA GLU A 119 -3.15 -9.43 9.36
C GLU A 119 -2.84 -10.10 10.70
N GLU A 120 -2.15 -11.23 10.67
CA GLU A 120 -1.83 -11.99 11.87
C GLU A 120 -0.96 -11.19 12.85
N TYR A 121 0.00 -10.43 12.31
CA TYR A 121 0.86 -9.59 13.13
C TYR A 121 0.08 -8.56 13.93
N PHE A 122 -0.83 -7.80 13.29
CA PHE A 122 -1.62 -6.78 13.99
C PHE A 122 -2.66 -7.38 14.93
N LYS A 123 -3.27 -8.53 14.58
CA LYS A 123 -4.15 -9.27 15.49
C LYS A 123 -3.44 -9.70 16.77
N ASN A 124 -2.19 -10.15 16.66
CA ASN A 124 -1.38 -10.57 17.82
C ASN A 124 -0.84 -9.37 18.60
N LYS A 125 -0.43 -8.30 17.91
CA LYS A 125 0.08 -7.08 18.53
C LYS A 125 -1.01 -6.30 19.28
N LYS A 126 -2.27 -6.39 18.82
CA LYS A 126 -3.45 -5.67 19.35
C LYS A 126 -3.29 -4.14 19.37
N ASP A 127 -2.43 -3.63 18.52
CA ASP A 127 -2.13 -2.21 18.38
C ASP A 127 -1.56 -1.93 16.99
N GLY A 128 -1.90 -0.77 16.42
CA GLY A 128 -1.38 -0.29 15.16
C GLY A 128 -2.47 0.22 14.22
N ILE A 129 -2.04 0.66 13.04
CA ILE A 129 -2.93 1.29 12.05
C ILE A 129 -2.69 0.68 10.68
N ILE A 130 -3.76 0.25 10.02
CA ILE A 130 -3.77 -0.10 8.60
C ILE A 130 -4.54 1.00 7.86
N THR A 131 -3.85 1.67 6.95
CA THR A 131 -4.43 2.73 6.11
C THR A 131 -4.46 2.30 4.65
N ILE A 132 -5.60 2.48 4.00
CA ILE A 132 -5.81 2.18 2.58
C ILE A 132 -6.08 3.48 1.83
N VAL A 133 -5.32 3.73 0.76
CA VAL A 133 -5.54 4.91 -0.10
C VAL A 133 -6.59 4.60 -1.15
N SER A 134 -7.76 5.18 -0.97
CA SER A 134 -8.83 5.16 -1.96
C SER A 134 -8.79 6.41 -2.87
N SER A 135 -9.92 6.84 -3.37
CA SER A 135 -10.06 8.00 -4.26
C SER A 135 -11.48 8.54 -4.21
N ILE A 136 -11.66 9.80 -4.58
CA ILE A 136 -12.98 10.37 -4.87
C ILE A 136 -13.72 9.58 -5.96
N ALA A 137 -12.98 8.97 -6.90
CA ALA A 137 -13.53 8.06 -7.92
C ALA A 137 -14.15 6.79 -7.32
N GLY A 138 -13.88 6.46 -6.06
CA GLY A 138 -14.54 5.38 -5.32
C GLY A 138 -15.93 5.71 -4.79
N TYR A 139 -16.33 7.00 -4.79
CA TYR A 139 -17.66 7.44 -4.38
C TYR A 139 -18.58 7.77 -5.55
N ARG A 140 -18.01 8.17 -6.69
CA ARG A 140 -18.75 8.58 -7.89
C ARG A 140 -18.04 8.12 -9.14
N GLY A 141 -18.80 7.69 -10.15
CA GLY A 141 -18.27 7.42 -11.48
C GLY A 141 -17.68 8.69 -12.09
N LEU A 142 -16.47 8.57 -12.62
CA LEU A 142 -15.75 9.64 -13.32
C LEU A 142 -15.46 9.22 -14.77
N PRO A 143 -15.35 10.17 -15.71
CA PRO A 143 -14.94 9.86 -17.07
C PRO A 143 -13.61 9.10 -17.11
N ASN A 144 -13.47 8.17 -18.04
CA ASN A 144 -12.27 7.34 -18.23
C ASN A 144 -11.82 6.56 -16.98
N SER A 145 -12.75 6.19 -16.11
CA SER A 145 -12.46 5.53 -14.83
C SER A 145 -13.19 4.20 -14.65
N THR A 146 -13.56 3.52 -15.73
CA THR A 146 -14.35 2.27 -15.69
C THR A 146 -13.70 1.14 -14.90
N GLY A 147 -12.38 1.05 -14.87
CA GLY A 147 -11.63 0.11 -14.00
C GLY A 147 -11.20 0.74 -12.69
N TYR A 148 -10.70 1.97 -12.74
CA TYR A 148 -10.15 2.65 -11.57
C TYR A 148 -11.20 2.96 -10.51
N GLY A 149 -12.30 3.62 -10.89
CA GLY A 149 -13.39 3.99 -9.96
C GLY A 149 -13.94 2.77 -9.20
N PRO A 150 -14.42 1.72 -9.89
CA PRO A 150 -14.88 0.49 -9.24
C PRO A 150 -13.84 -0.17 -8.35
N SER A 151 -12.54 -0.20 -8.74
CA SER A 151 -11.49 -0.74 -7.89
C SER A 151 -11.31 0.04 -6.58
N LYS A 152 -11.49 1.37 -6.61
CA LYS A 152 -11.44 2.23 -5.42
C LYS A 152 -12.71 2.15 -4.58
N SER A 153 -13.87 1.97 -5.19
CA SER A 153 -15.12 1.69 -4.48
C SER A 153 -15.05 0.36 -3.71
N ALA A 154 -14.49 -0.67 -4.33
CA ALA A 154 -14.24 -1.95 -3.67
C ALA A 154 -13.32 -1.80 -2.46
N LEU A 155 -12.29 -0.95 -2.52
CA LEU A 155 -11.43 -0.65 -1.38
C LEU A 155 -12.15 0.09 -0.25
N ASN A 156 -13.10 0.99 -0.55
CA ASN A 156 -13.91 1.64 0.48
C ASN A 156 -14.71 0.60 1.27
N ASN A 157 -15.45 -0.25 0.56
CA ASN A 157 -16.25 -1.31 1.18
C ASN A 157 -15.37 -2.30 1.97
N LEU A 158 -14.22 -2.70 1.40
CA LEU A 158 -13.26 -3.56 2.09
C LEU A 158 -12.77 -2.94 3.40
N ALA A 159 -12.44 -1.64 3.40
CA ALA A 159 -11.95 -0.95 4.59
C ALA A 159 -12.99 -0.91 5.71
N GLU A 160 -14.26 -0.65 5.36
CA GLU A 160 -15.38 -0.69 6.29
C GLU A 160 -15.59 -2.09 6.88
N SER A 161 -15.57 -3.13 6.03
CA SER A 161 -15.70 -4.53 6.48
C SER A 161 -14.55 -4.93 7.42
N LEU A 162 -13.32 -4.60 7.05
CA LEU A 162 -12.14 -4.89 7.86
C LEU A 162 -12.15 -4.15 9.20
N TYR A 163 -12.73 -2.95 9.28
CA TYR A 163 -12.89 -2.24 10.54
C TYR A 163 -13.66 -3.08 11.56
N PHE A 164 -14.76 -3.72 11.15
CA PHE A 164 -15.53 -4.60 12.05
C PHE A 164 -14.76 -5.86 12.41
N ASP A 165 -14.04 -6.45 11.46
CA ASP A 165 -13.27 -7.67 11.68
C ASP A 165 -12.08 -7.44 12.62
N PHE A 166 -11.41 -6.29 12.51
CA PHE A 166 -10.24 -5.97 13.34
C PHE A 166 -10.59 -5.31 14.68
N LYS A 167 -11.77 -4.69 14.81
CA LYS A 167 -12.19 -3.97 16.03
C LYS A 167 -12.14 -4.80 17.31
N ARG A 168 -12.23 -6.11 17.20
CA ARG A 168 -12.20 -7.04 18.34
C ARG A 168 -10.79 -7.43 18.81
N TYR A 169 -9.78 -6.98 18.11
CA TYR A 169 -8.36 -7.21 18.45
C TYR A 169 -7.71 -5.92 18.92
#